data_b9ec628cd0a90c518304681973a9cae4
#
_entry.id   b9ec628cd0a90c518304681973a9cae4
#
_cell.length_a   1.000
_cell.length_b   1.000
_cell.length_c   1.000
_cell.angle_alpha   90.00
_cell.angle_beta   90.00
_cell.angle_gamma   90.00
#
_symmetry.space_group_name_H-M   'P 1'
#
loop_
_entity.id
_entity.type
_entity.pdbx_description
1 polymer ?
#
loop_
_entity_poly.entity_id
_entity_poly.type
_entity_poly.pdbx_seq_one_letter_code
_entity_poly.pdbx_strand_id
1 'polypeptide(L)'
;MREFIIESALLTHGLKSIGSERLKQELDKKWKIAWLDHRQTIVGNVDEFCEFRERAADYGRVNYFNYDQAVRAGRSGALTASGAMRVCEDRKIPLVVTCGIGGLVPDQCAEKCNDLRALMQSKVSMLATSFKDMFDFLYSVEQAE
;
A
#
# COMPACT_ATOMS: atom_id res chain seq x y z
N MET A 1 -20.48 -0.24 -7.54
CA MET A 1 -19.16 0.41 -7.44
C MET A 1 -18.12 -0.68 -7.37
N ARG A 2 -17.04 -0.59 -8.14
CA ARG A 2 -15.96 -1.61 -8.07
C ARG A 2 -15.26 -1.51 -6.72
N GLU A 3 -14.98 -2.65 -6.10
CA GLU A 3 -14.23 -2.70 -4.84
C GLU A 3 -12.76 -2.28 -5.07
N PHE A 4 -12.20 -1.60 -4.09
CA PHE A 4 -10.79 -1.22 -4.06
C PHE A 4 -10.26 -1.23 -2.63
N ILE A 5 -8.94 -1.28 -2.49
CA ILE A 5 -8.23 -1.16 -1.22
C ILE A 5 -7.33 0.07 -1.26
N ILE A 6 -7.33 0.83 -0.17
CA ILE A 6 -6.40 1.95 0.04
C ILE A 6 -5.14 1.43 0.73
N GLU A 7 -3.98 1.92 0.29
CA GLU A 7 -2.68 1.64 0.88
C GLU A 7 -2.60 2.13 2.33
N SER A 8 -2.33 1.25 3.28
CA SER A 8 -2.21 1.62 4.69
C SER A 8 -0.87 2.28 5.05
N ALA A 9 0.23 1.99 4.36
CA ALA A 9 1.52 2.64 4.62
C ALA A 9 1.48 4.14 4.29
N LEU A 10 0.71 4.55 3.29
CA LEU A 10 0.43 5.98 3.05
C LEU A 10 -0.21 6.62 4.27
N LEU A 11 -1.26 6.00 4.80
CA LEU A 11 -2.07 6.54 5.90
C LEU A 11 -1.36 6.48 7.27
N THR A 12 -0.36 5.63 7.44
CA THR A 12 0.46 5.53 8.66
C THR A 12 1.73 6.38 8.56
N HIS A 13 2.63 6.01 7.66
CA HIS A 13 3.97 6.58 7.56
C HIS A 13 4.05 7.82 6.65
N GLY A 14 3.19 7.91 5.66
CA GLY A 14 3.15 9.04 4.72
C GLY A 14 2.42 10.27 5.28
N LEU A 15 1.30 10.06 5.96
CA LEU A 15 0.44 11.13 6.47
C LEU A 15 0.54 11.29 8.00
N LYS A 16 1.75 11.24 8.56
CA LYS A 16 1.98 11.34 10.01
C LYS A 16 1.44 12.62 10.64
N SER A 17 1.47 13.73 9.91
CA SER A 17 0.98 15.04 10.37
C SER A 17 -0.55 15.12 10.46
N ILE A 18 -1.27 14.18 9.85
CA ILE A 18 -2.73 14.15 9.87
C ILE A 18 -3.17 13.21 11.00
N GLY A 19 -3.89 13.75 11.99
CA GLY A 19 -4.44 12.97 13.10
C GLY A 19 -5.54 12.01 12.64
N SER A 20 -5.77 10.93 13.41
CA SER A 20 -6.77 9.90 13.12
C SER A 20 -8.20 10.47 12.98
N GLU A 21 -8.56 11.44 13.80
CA GLU A 21 -9.89 12.09 13.70
C GLU A 21 -10.07 12.82 12.36
N ARG A 22 -9.02 13.43 11.82
CA ARG A 22 -9.09 14.07 10.50
C ARG A 22 -9.22 13.02 9.39
N LEU A 23 -8.50 11.90 9.49
CA LEU A 23 -8.67 10.79 8.53
C LEU A 23 -10.10 10.24 8.51
N LYS A 24 -10.72 10.07 9.69
CA LYS A 24 -12.12 9.62 9.81
C LYS A 24 -13.12 10.59 9.18
N GLN A 25 -12.80 11.89 9.15
CA GLN A 25 -13.64 12.90 8.51
C GLN A 25 -13.47 12.94 6.99
N GLU A 26 -12.28 12.68 6.48
CA GLU A 26 -11.95 12.80 5.05
C GLU A 26 -12.22 11.51 4.26
N LEU A 27 -12.10 10.34 4.89
CA LEU A 27 -12.29 9.06 4.22
C LEU A 27 -13.73 8.56 4.39
N ASP A 28 -14.35 8.15 3.30
CA ASP A 28 -15.66 7.50 3.35
C ASP A 28 -15.56 6.18 4.15
N LYS A 29 -16.44 5.99 5.12
CA LYS A 29 -16.51 4.77 5.94
C LYS A 29 -16.74 3.47 5.14
N LYS A 30 -17.21 3.58 3.92
CA LYS A 30 -17.37 2.44 2.99
C LYS A 30 -16.05 2.00 2.35
N TRP A 31 -15.04 2.88 2.34
CA TRP A 31 -13.75 2.55 1.75
C TRP A 31 -12.99 1.56 2.62
N LYS A 32 -12.26 0.68 1.96
CA LYS A 32 -11.52 -0.40 2.61
C LYS A 32 -10.03 -0.12 2.61
N ILE A 33 -9.43 -0.35 3.76
CA ILE A 33 -8.00 -0.24 4.01
C ILE A 33 -7.51 -1.62 4.42
N ALA A 34 -6.34 -2.04 3.97
CA ALA A 34 -5.76 -3.31 4.35
C ALA A 34 -4.48 -3.13 5.17
N TRP A 35 -4.32 -3.93 6.21
CA TRP A 35 -3.11 -3.98 7.03
C TRP A 35 -2.87 -5.39 7.57
N LEU A 36 -1.68 -5.62 8.11
CA LEU A 36 -1.32 -6.86 8.77
C LEU A 36 -1.29 -6.65 10.29
N ASP A 37 -2.02 -7.46 11.04
CA ASP A 37 -2.03 -7.42 12.48
C ASP A 37 -1.93 -8.85 13.05
N HIS A 38 -0.83 -9.15 13.75
CA HIS A 38 -0.56 -10.46 14.38
C HIS A 38 -0.88 -11.66 13.50
N ARG A 39 -0.26 -11.77 12.31
CA ARG A 39 -0.48 -12.82 11.29
C ARG A 39 -1.78 -12.71 10.50
N GLN A 40 -2.68 -11.82 10.88
CA GLN A 40 -3.97 -11.69 10.20
C GLN A 40 -3.95 -10.51 9.24
N THR A 41 -4.39 -10.77 8.02
CA THR A 41 -4.68 -9.71 7.06
C THR A 41 -6.07 -9.18 7.30
N ILE A 42 -6.12 -7.97 7.79
CA ILE A 42 -7.38 -7.28 8.05
C ILE A 42 -7.70 -6.35 6.87
N VAL A 43 -8.94 -6.37 6.44
CA VAL A 43 -9.50 -5.42 5.49
C VAL A 43 -10.70 -4.78 6.16
N GLY A 44 -10.51 -3.58 6.65
CA GLY A 44 -11.48 -2.86 7.47
C GLY A 44 -11.80 -1.47 6.91
N ASN A 45 -12.65 -0.76 7.63
CA ASN A 45 -12.99 0.64 7.39
C ASN A 45 -11.99 1.59 8.07
N VAL A 46 -12.20 2.89 7.92
CA VAL A 46 -11.33 3.92 8.50
C VAL A 46 -11.32 3.90 10.04
N ASP A 47 -12.45 3.59 10.69
CA ASP A 47 -12.52 3.58 12.15
C ASP A 47 -11.66 2.44 12.72
N GLU A 48 -11.82 1.21 12.20
CA GLU A 48 -11.00 0.04 12.55
C GLU A 48 -9.51 0.25 12.24
N PHE A 49 -9.22 0.88 11.10
CA PHE A 49 -7.85 1.20 10.72
C PHE A 49 -7.21 2.21 11.68
N CYS A 50 -7.93 3.22 12.13
CA CYS A 50 -7.40 4.21 13.07
C CYS A 50 -6.99 3.58 14.41
N GLU A 51 -7.71 2.58 14.90
CA GLU A 51 -7.30 1.81 16.08
C GLU A 51 -5.96 1.08 15.88
N PHE A 52 -5.75 0.50 14.71
CA PHE A 52 -4.45 -0.07 14.33
C PHE A 52 -3.37 1.02 14.23
N ARG A 53 -3.69 2.14 13.58
CA ARG A 53 -2.77 3.24 13.31
C ARG A 53 -2.16 3.83 14.60
N GLU A 54 -2.94 3.94 15.68
CA GLU A 54 -2.47 4.44 16.98
C GLU A 54 -1.32 3.58 17.55
N ARG A 55 -1.27 2.30 17.19
CA ARG A 55 -0.23 1.34 17.61
C ARG A 55 0.89 1.16 16.57
N ALA A 56 0.69 1.67 15.36
CA ALA A 56 1.52 1.35 14.20
C ALA A 56 2.75 2.24 14.04
N ALA A 57 3.02 3.17 14.95
CA ALA A 57 4.13 4.13 14.81
C ALA A 57 5.49 3.45 14.57
N ASP A 58 5.72 2.32 15.24
CA ASP A 58 6.97 1.55 15.16
C ASP A 58 6.85 0.29 14.27
N TYR A 59 5.71 0.07 13.64
CA TYR A 59 5.51 -1.09 12.78
C TYR A 59 6.20 -0.89 11.44
N GLY A 60 6.82 -1.97 10.94
CA GLY A 60 7.45 -1.99 9.64
C GLY A 60 6.45 -1.91 8.48
N ARG A 61 6.98 -1.67 7.29
CA ARG A 61 6.22 -1.75 6.05
C ARG A 61 6.28 -3.16 5.48
N VAL A 62 5.16 -3.63 4.96
CA VAL A 62 5.05 -4.94 4.33
C VAL A 62 4.71 -4.73 2.85
N ASN A 63 5.54 -5.26 1.98
CA ASN A 63 5.36 -5.22 0.53
C ASN A 63 4.93 -6.58 -0.02
N TYR A 64 4.67 -6.66 -1.32
CA TYR A 64 4.25 -7.87 -2.02
C TYR A 64 5.17 -9.08 -1.77
N PHE A 65 6.49 -8.85 -1.77
CA PHE A 65 7.51 -9.92 -1.77
C PHE A 65 7.90 -10.40 -0.37
N ASN A 66 7.70 -9.57 0.66
CA ASN A 66 7.96 -9.97 2.05
C ASN A 66 6.69 -10.30 2.84
N TYR A 67 5.52 -10.24 2.19
CA TYR A 67 4.21 -10.44 2.82
C TYR A 67 4.09 -11.80 3.52
N ASP A 68 4.34 -12.90 2.81
CA ASP A 68 4.23 -14.25 3.38
C ASP A 68 5.21 -14.48 4.54
N GLN A 69 6.41 -13.89 4.44
CA GLN A 69 7.38 -13.94 5.54
C GLN A 69 6.87 -13.17 6.75
N ALA A 70 6.29 -11.99 6.56
CA ALA A 70 5.72 -11.18 7.64
C ALA A 70 4.57 -11.91 8.34
N VAL A 71 3.67 -12.54 7.58
CA VAL A 71 2.58 -13.36 8.11
C VAL A 71 3.12 -14.53 8.94
N ARG A 72 4.05 -15.33 8.39
CA ARG A 72 4.65 -16.45 9.11
C ARG A 72 5.37 -16.03 10.39
N ALA A 73 6.06 -14.89 10.34
CA ALA A 73 6.78 -14.35 11.49
C ALA A 73 5.88 -13.69 12.55
N GLY A 74 4.56 -13.62 12.32
CA GLY A 74 3.63 -13.02 13.27
C GLY A 74 3.72 -11.51 13.38
N ARG A 75 4.24 -10.83 12.33
CA ARG A 75 4.44 -9.39 12.35
C ARG A 75 3.11 -8.65 12.18
N SER A 76 3.05 -7.46 12.79
CA SER A 76 2.11 -6.42 12.42
C SER A 76 2.81 -5.41 11.52
N GLY A 77 2.09 -4.80 10.58
CA GLY A 77 2.70 -3.83 9.67
C GLY A 77 1.70 -3.16 8.73
N ALA A 78 2.06 -1.97 8.29
CA ALA A 78 1.33 -1.27 7.25
C ALA A 78 1.73 -1.80 5.87
N LEU A 79 0.76 -2.02 5.01
CA LEU A 79 1.00 -2.50 3.64
C LEU A 79 1.39 -1.33 2.74
N THR A 80 2.48 -1.49 1.99
CA THR A 80 2.81 -0.58 0.87
C THR A 80 1.82 -0.77 -0.27
N ALA A 81 1.90 0.04 -1.32
CA ALA A 81 1.07 -0.13 -2.50
C ALA A 81 1.16 -1.57 -3.05
N SER A 82 2.37 -2.11 -3.21
CA SER A 82 2.56 -3.51 -3.62
C SER A 82 2.07 -4.52 -2.59
N GLY A 83 2.19 -4.23 -1.30
CA GLY A 83 1.63 -5.08 -0.25
C GLY A 83 0.10 -5.14 -0.29
N ALA A 84 -0.55 -4.00 -0.55
CA ALA A 84 -1.99 -3.95 -0.76
C ALA A 84 -2.43 -4.70 -2.03
N MET A 85 -1.62 -4.68 -3.10
CA MET A 85 -1.86 -5.49 -4.30
C MET A 85 -1.88 -6.99 -3.99
N ARG A 86 -0.99 -7.49 -3.12
CA ARG A 86 -1.00 -8.88 -2.71
C ARG A 86 -2.33 -9.27 -2.04
N VAL A 87 -2.85 -8.42 -1.17
CA VAL A 87 -4.16 -8.64 -0.53
C VAL A 87 -5.29 -8.59 -1.54
N CYS A 88 -5.23 -7.67 -2.50
CA CYS A 88 -6.20 -7.57 -3.59
C CYS A 88 -6.25 -8.84 -4.44
N GLU A 89 -5.10 -9.44 -4.77
CA GLU A 89 -5.04 -10.72 -5.48
C GLU A 89 -5.71 -11.85 -4.70
N ASP A 90 -5.32 -12.02 -3.44
CA ASP A 90 -5.84 -13.08 -2.57
C ASP A 90 -7.37 -12.96 -2.40
N ARG A 91 -7.91 -11.74 -2.43
CA ARG A 91 -9.34 -11.45 -2.27
C ARG A 91 -10.09 -11.18 -3.56
N LYS A 92 -9.42 -11.25 -4.73
CA LYS A 92 -9.99 -10.97 -6.05
C LYS A 92 -10.56 -9.56 -6.17
N ILE A 93 -9.94 -8.59 -5.50
CA ILE A 93 -10.27 -7.17 -5.60
C ILE A 93 -9.45 -6.56 -6.74
N PRO A 94 -10.05 -5.85 -7.70
CA PRO A 94 -9.35 -5.48 -8.93
C PRO A 94 -8.45 -4.25 -8.82
N LEU A 95 -8.52 -3.47 -7.72
CA LEU A 95 -7.93 -2.13 -7.67
C LEU A 95 -7.30 -1.82 -6.31
N VAL A 96 -6.09 -1.28 -6.34
CA VAL A 96 -5.44 -0.58 -5.22
C VAL A 96 -5.42 0.91 -5.50
N VAL A 97 -5.66 1.71 -4.45
CA VAL A 97 -5.57 3.17 -4.49
C VAL A 97 -4.44 3.63 -3.56
N THR A 98 -3.56 4.44 -4.09
CA THR A 98 -2.46 5.08 -3.36
C THR A 98 -2.25 6.53 -3.80
N CYS A 99 -1.37 7.26 -3.14
CA CYS A 99 -0.96 8.58 -3.57
C CYS A 99 0.25 8.47 -4.52
N GLY A 100 1.45 8.25 -3.98
CA GLY A 100 2.66 8.15 -4.78
C GLY A 100 3.28 6.76 -4.69
N ILE A 101 3.53 6.15 -5.82
CA ILE A 101 4.25 4.86 -5.91
C ILE A 101 5.76 5.07 -5.91
N GLY A 102 6.51 4.01 -5.60
CA GLY A 102 7.94 3.98 -5.82
C GLY A 102 8.25 4.08 -7.32
N GLY A 103 9.35 4.70 -7.66
CA GLY A 103 9.86 4.82 -9.03
C GLY A 103 11.33 4.43 -9.09
N LEU A 104 12.00 4.84 -10.15
CA LEU A 104 13.37 4.52 -10.46
C LEU A 104 14.18 5.81 -10.70
N VAL A 105 15.47 5.73 -10.46
CA VAL A 105 16.45 6.69 -10.98
C VAL A 105 17.14 6.08 -12.20
N PRO A 106 17.73 6.88 -13.10
CA PRO A 106 18.48 6.36 -14.25
C PRO A 106 19.44 5.23 -13.84
N ASP A 107 19.59 4.25 -14.73
CA ASP A 107 20.43 3.04 -14.54
C ASP A 107 19.87 1.99 -13.55
N GLN A 108 18.65 2.16 -13.06
CA GLN A 108 17.95 1.12 -12.29
C GLN A 108 16.92 0.38 -13.16
N CYS A 109 16.77 -0.91 -12.95
CA CYS A 109 15.73 -1.72 -13.58
C CYS A 109 14.46 -1.79 -12.71
N ALA A 110 13.33 -2.10 -13.33
CA ALA A 110 12.03 -2.14 -12.66
C ALA A 110 11.99 -3.08 -11.43
N GLU A 111 12.82 -4.13 -11.41
CA GLU A 111 12.93 -5.06 -10.29
C GLU A 111 13.47 -4.40 -8.99
N LYS A 112 14.08 -3.23 -9.08
CA LYS A 112 14.55 -2.48 -7.90
C LYS A 112 13.42 -1.77 -7.17
N CYS A 113 12.29 -1.53 -7.83
CA CYS A 113 11.09 -0.95 -7.22
C CYS A 113 10.03 -2.04 -6.97
N ASN A 114 9.71 -2.32 -5.71
CA ASN A 114 8.73 -3.35 -5.37
C ASN A 114 7.33 -3.07 -5.95
N ASP A 115 6.94 -1.81 -6.09
CA ASP A 115 5.63 -1.46 -6.64
C ASP A 115 5.57 -1.74 -8.15
N LEU A 116 6.60 -1.33 -8.92
CA LEU A 116 6.71 -1.65 -10.33
C LEU A 116 6.84 -3.16 -10.57
N ARG A 117 7.69 -3.83 -9.81
CA ARG A 117 7.84 -5.29 -9.89
C ARG A 117 6.53 -6.01 -9.61
N ALA A 118 5.73 -5.55 -8.66
CA ALA A 118 4.42 -6.13 -8.37
C ALA A 118 3.44 -5.88 -9.53
N LEU A 119 3.43 -4.67 -10.13
CA LEU A 119 2.60 -4.36 -11.30
C LEU A 119 2.89 -5.27 -12.50
N MET A 120 4.15 -5.61 -12.74
CA MET A 120 4.55 -6.53 -13.82
C MET A 120 4.04 -7.96 -13.62
N GLN A 121 3.74 -8.37 -12.40
CA GLN A 121 3.36 -9.75 -12.05
C GLN A 121 1.88 -9.91 -11.72
N SER A 122 1.24 -8.82 -11.29
CA SER A 122 -0.12 -8.83 -10.77
C SER A 122 -1.14 -8.47 -11.86
N LYS A 123 -2.36 -9.01 -11.69
CA LYS A 123 -3.53 -8.59 -12.47
C LYS A 123 -4.33 -7.46 -11.80
N VAL A 124 -3.87 -6.97 -10.66
CA VAL A 124 -4.49 -5.89 -9.92
C VAL A 124 -4.07 -4.56 -10.52
N SER A 125 -5.03 -3.71 -10.82
CA SER A 125 -4.75 -2.34 -11.26
C SER A 125 -4.36 -1.47 -10.07
N MET A 126 -3.54 -0.44 -10.33
CA MET A 126 -3.18 0.56 -9.33
C MET A 126 -3.58 1.95 -9.81
N LEU A 127 -4.29 2.68 -8.96
CA LEU A 127 -4.56 4.10 -9.14
C LEU A 127 -3.62 4.88 -8.23
N ALA A 128 -2.71 5.64 -8.82
CA ALA A 128 -1.78 6.52 -8.12
C ALA A 128 -1.81 7.91 -8.73
N THR A 129 -1.47 8.92 -7.94
CA THR A 129 -1.39 10.30 -8.44
C THR A 129 -0.13 10.52 -9.27
N SER A 130 0.99 9.92 -8.89
CA SER A 130 2.28 10.03 -9.57
C SER A 130 3.29 9.01 -9.00
N PHE A 131 4.48 8.93 -9.61
CA PHE A 131 5.68 8.47 -8.93
C PHE A 131 6.10 9.50 -7.87
N LYS A 132 6.83 9.08 -6.83
CA LYS A 132 7.33 10.00 -5.80
C LYS A 132 8.41 10.91 -6.40
N ASP A 133 8.42 12.17 -5.98
CA ASP A 133 9.28 13.23 -6.52
C ASP A 133 10.79 12.96 -6.47
N MET A 134 11.23 12.01 -5.63
CA MET A 134 12.64 11.60 -5.55
C MET A 134 13.11 10.73 -6.72
N PHE A 135 12.20 10.29 -7.59
CA PHE A 135 12.49 9.42 -8.72
C PHE A 135 12.33 10.17 -10.05
N ASP A 136 13.00 9.67 -11.09
CA ASP A 136 12.83 10.17 -12.44
C ASP A 136 11.48 9.69 -13.01
N PHE A 137 10.58 10.64 -13.25
CA PHE A 137 9.21 10.33 -13.69
C PHE A 137 9.21 9.67 -15.08
N LEU A 138 9.88 10.29 -16.05
CA LEU A 138 9.88 9.78 -17.43
C LEU A 138 10.53 8.41 -17.51
N TYR A 139 11.69 8.26 -16.88
CA TYR A 139 12.38 6.97 -16.83
C TYR A 139 11.53 5.89 -16.15
N SER A 140 10.85 6.23 -15.05
CA SER A 140 9.99 5.29 -14.34
C SER A 140 8.77 4.86 -15.17
N VAL A 141 8.19 5.75 -15.97
CA VAL A 141 7.10 5.44 -16.90
C VAL A 141 7.58 4.49 -18.01
N GLU A 142 8.71 4.80 -18.65
CA GLU A 142 9.28 3.96 -19.71
C GLU A 142 9.59 2.53 -19.24
N GLN A 143 9.99 2.36 -17.98
CA GLN A 143 10.27 1.04 -17.41
C GLN A 143 9.00 0.29 -16.95
N ALA A 144 7.85 0.95 -16.90
CA ALA A 144 6.58 0.37 -16.53
C ALA A 144 5.72 -0.11 -17.72
N GLU A 145 6.08 0.29 -18.95
CA GLU A 145 5.45 -0.14 -20.22
C GLU A 145 6.01 -1.49 -20.67
#